data_4eb2874299f2acdc9dd2e9de299a669e
#
_entry.id   4eb2874299f2acdc9dd2e9de299a669e
#
_cell.length_a   1.000
_cell.length_b   1.000
_cell.length_c   1.000
_cell.angle_alpha   90.00
_cell.angle_beta   90.00
_cell.angle_gamma   90.00
#
_symmetry.space_group_name_H-M   'P 1'
#
loop_
_entity.id
_entity.type
_entity.pdbx_description
1 polymer ?
#
loop_
_entity_poly.entity_id
_entity_poly.type
_entity_poly.pdbx_seq_one_letter_code
_entity_poly.pdbx_strand_id
1 'polypeptide(L)'
;MNLVKSYFDNYFDNSNKDYLYYWSLYFYCFTDPVDKELKIAEIFSNSKEKAYATYYYFHDEFDFNKAFAKAKTDTEKAQVYAYISVQKIDKNLEYLKEIYNYKSNYDLLDFLLLREINKLEDWIYTPYYTNYLPSTEFSNYWDRDDKVTTETLRLRSENDRLYAKEVLDFVETVNLAKVKNKALWLSAKIQLQFMTKDYDNCFSSITVFENQFKNEKVSEEVAKIKALCLTARQENGKAVILPEIEATIFKYQDDNRFIFALGRELEFRGNLVDGIALISFLEIRGRRQYYYEYGGVDNSVEWCGNRIKDSGNLPYFYTYFDYLDFVYSAKDLQTVVNQISNSSKSPFYETIYGSLVRDKDNLIDLLGTKYLRENNLNASSKTFKLLNDDYWSGFYNGWERGSYDDYYAFYKNPFYSFKYTNEFIDHKDKFLVNKKSVLNHIIKYAN
;
A
#
# COMPACT_ATOMS: atom_id res chain seq x y z
N MET A 1 -45.56 -10.45 -6.10
CA MET A 1 -45.14 -10.91 -4.76
C MET A 1 -46.01 -12.01 -4.19
N ASN A 2 -47.34 -11.87 -4.14
CA ASN A 2 -48.24 -12.92 -3.61
C ASN A 2 -48.09 -14.29 -4.30
N LEU A 3 -47.87 -14.35 -5.61
CA LEU A 3 -47.65 -15.58 -6.36
C LEU A 3 -46.37 -16.32 -5.94
N VAL A 4 -45.27 -15.56 -5.72
CA VAL A 4 -43.99 -16.12 -5.26
C VAL A 4 -44.15 -16.70 -3.87
N LYS A 5 -44.81 -15.99 -2.97
CA LYS A 5 -45.07 -16.46 -1.62
C LYS A 5 -45.94 -17.76 -1.62
N SER A 6 -47.00 -17.75 -2.39
CA SER A 6 -47.89 -18.93 -2.53
C SER A 6 -47.13 -20.14 -3.09
N TYR A 7 -46.21 -19.93 -4.04
CA TYR A 7 -45.39 -21.02 -4.58
C TYR A 7 -44.48 -21.61 -3.50
N PHE A 8 -43.76 -20.78 -2.75
CA PHE A 8 -42.88 -21.25 -1.67
C PHE A 8 -43.62 -21.94 -0.55
N ASP A 9 -44.74 -21.38 -0.14
CA ASP A 9 -45.53 -21.94 0.97
C ASP A 9 -46.17 -23.30 0.64
N ASN A 10 -46.46 -23.55 -0.63
CA ASN A 10 -47.22 -24.73 -1.05
C ASN A 10 -46.47 -25.74 -1.92
N TYR A 11 -45.49 -25.31 -2.68
CA TYR A 11 -44.92 -26.16 -3.77
C TYR A 11 -43.40 -26.21 -3.79
N PHE A 12 -42.70 -25.44 -2.96
CA PHE A 12 -41.25 -25.36 -3.04
C PHE A 12 -40.55 -26.58 -2.48
N ASP A 13 -39.79 -27.29 -3.31
CA ASP A 13 -39.03 -28.46 -2.93
C ASP A 13 -37.64 -28.06 -2.37
N ASN A 14 -37.42 -28.27 -1.08
CA ASN A 14 -36.17 -28.05 -0.37
C ASN A 14 -35.17 -29.19 -0.54
N SER A 15 -35.50 -30.27 -1.24
CA SER A 15 -34.62 -31.43 -1.40
C SER A 15 -33.46 -31.17 -2.34
N ASN A 16 -33.64 -30.26 -3.30
CA ASN A 16 -32.63 -29.90 -4.29
C ASN A 16 -32.26 -28.40 -4.20
N LYS A 17 -31.13 -28.10 -3.55
CA LYS A 17 -30.62 -26.73 -3.39
C LYS A 17 -29.71 -26.32 -4.54
N ASP A 18 -30.25 -26.31 -5.75
CA ASP A 18 -29.56 -25.88 -6.96
C ASP A 18 -29.65 -24.36 -7.23
N TYR A 19 -29.21 -23.96 -8.39
CA TYR A 19 -29.25 -22.57 -8.85
C TYR A 19 -30.67 -21.96 -8.81
N LEU A 20 -31.68 -22.69 -9.28
CA LEU A 20 -33.08 -22.23 -9.30
C LEU A 20 -33.65 -22.09 -7.89
N TYR A 21 -33.25 -22.97 -6.98
CA TYR A 21 -33.61 -22.86 -5.56
C TYR A 21 -33.20 -21.51 -5.01
N TYR A 22 -31.92 -21.13 -5.14
CA TYR A 22 -31.43 -19.87 -4.57
C TYR A 22 -31.98 -18.62 -5.27
N TRP A 23 -32.26 -18.69 -6.55
CA TRP A 23 -32.94 -17.61 -7.27
C TRP A 23 -34.36 -17.41 -6.74
N SER A 24 -35.10 -18.49 -6.59
CA SER A 24 -36.47 -18.46 -6.09
C SER A 24 -36.49 -18.00 -4.63
N LEU A 25 -35.58 -18.50 -3.80
CA LEU A 25 -35.46 -18.10 -2.40
C LEU A 25 -35.12 -16.62 -2.24
N TYR A 26 -34.28 -16.09 -3.10
CA TYR A 26 -33.95 -14.67 -3.14
C TYR A 26 -35.20 -13.80 -3.36
N PHE A 27 -36.02 -14.13 -4.36
CA PHE A 27 -37.26 -13.40 -4.60
C PHE A 27 -38.29 -13.59 -3.47
N TYR A 28 -38.31 -14.77 -2.84
CA TYR A 28 -39.18 -15.02 -1.71
C TYR A 28 -38.84 -14.10 -0.51
N CYS A 29 -37.59 -13.78 -0.29
CA CYS A 29 -37.18 -12.87 0.80
C CYS A 29 -37.84 -11.48 0.69
N PHE A 30 -38.20 -11.01 -0.51
CA PHE A 30 -38.93 -9.75 -0.69
C PHE A 30 -40.42 -9.83 -0.25
N THR A 31 -40.94 -11.00 0.04
CA THR A 31 -42.30 -11.18 0.57
C THR A 31 -42.33 -11.11 2.10
N ASP A 32 -41.20 -10.81 2.74
CA ASP A 32 -41.04 -10.74 4.19
C ASP A 32 -41.45 -12.01 4.94
N PRO A 33 -40.90 -13.19 4.65
CA PRO A 33 -41.25 -14.43 5.34
C PRO A 33 -40.72 -14.38 6.78
N VAL A 34 -41.34 -15.17 7.66
CA VAL A 34 -41.00 -15.22 9.10
C VAL A 34 -39.52 -15.49 9.38
N ASP A 35 -38.88 -16.29 8.56
CA ASP A 35 -37.45 -16.68 8.65
C ASP A 35 -36.55 -16.01 7.62
N LYS A 36 -36.94 -14.79 7.17
CA LYS A 36 -36.27 -13.98 6.13
C LYS A 36 -34.78 -13.89 6.37
N GLU A 37 -34.36 -13.51 7.57
CA GLU A 37 -32.96 -13.26 7.89
C GLU A 37 -32.12 -14.55 7.77
N LEU A 38 -32.65 -15.70 8.20
CA LEU A 38 -31.95 -16.97 8.07
C LEU A 38 -31.81 -17.39 6.61
N LYS A 39 -32.87 -17.16 5.78
CA LYS A 39 -32.81 -17.40 4.34
C LYS A 39 -31.82 -16.47 3.62
N ILE A 40 -31.74 -15.21 4.02
CA ILE A 40 -30.74 -14.26 3.51
C ILE A 40 -29.32 -14.79 3.78
N ALA A 41 -29.03 -15.24 5.00
CA ALA A 41 -27.71 -15.79 5.34
C ALA A 41 -27.41 -17.10 4.56
N GLU A 42 -28.43 -17.93 4.32
CA GLU A 42 -28.31 -19.14 3.50
C GLU A 42 -27.98 -18.82 2.04
N ILE A 43 -28.71 -17.88 1.42
CA ILE A 43 -28.49 -17.48 0.02
C ILE A 43 -27.09 -16.90 -0.13
N PHE A 44 -26.72 -15.97 0.74
CA PHE A 44 -25.42 -15.32 0.72
C PHE A 44 -24.27 -16.36 0.75
N SER A 45 -24.42 -17.36 1.60
CA SER A 45 -23.39 -18.36 1.83
C SER A 45 -23.24 -19.39 0.74
N ASN A 46 -24.31 -19.70 -0.01
CA ASN A 46 -24.32 -20.85 -0.90
C ASN A 46 -24.53 -20.47 -2.37
N SER A 47 -24.97 -19.26 -2.69
CA SER A 47 -25.19 -18.83 -4.07
C SER A 47 -24.20 -17.76 -4.49
N LYS A 48 -23.22 -18.13 -5.33
CA LYS A 48 -22.25 -17.16 -5.88
C LYS A 48 -22.93 -16.06 -6.69
N GLU A 49 -23.96 -16.40 -7.43
CA GLU A 49 -24.70 -15.49 -8.30
C GLU A 49 -25.58 -14.50 -7.51
N LYS A 50 -26.05 -14.89 -6.35
CA LYS A 50 -26.96 -14.07 -5.52
C LYS A 50 -26.32 -13.46 -4.27
N ALA A 51 -25.11 -13.87 -3.91
CA ALA A 51 -24.43 -13.36 -2.71
C ALA A 51 -24.35 -11.83 -2.70
N TYR A 52 -23.86 -11.22 -3.78
CA TYR A 52 -23.75 -9.78 -3.88
C TYR A 52 -25.11 -9.06 -3.85
N ALA A 53 -26.08 -9.54 -4.65
CA ALA A 53 -27.42 -8.97 -4.66
C ALA A 53 -28.12 -9.09 -3.29
N THR A 54 -27.94 -10.22 -2.62
CA THR A 54 -28.47 -10.45 -1.28
C THR A 54 -27.86 -9.48 -0.27
N TYR A 55 -26.55 -9.30 -0.30
CA TYR A 55 -25.87 -8.28 0.50
C TYR A 55 -26.42 -6.88 0.19
N TYR A 56 -26.43 -6.49 -1.08
CA TYR A 56 -26.81 -5.14 -1.50
C TYR A 56 -28.24 -4.72 -1.09
N TYR A 57 -29.21 -5.65 -1.20
CA TYR A 57 -30.62 -5.34 -0.94
C TYR A 57 -31.08 -5.56 0.50
N PHE A 58 -30.36 -6.37 1.29
CA PHE A 58 -30.85 -6.77 2.63
C PHE A 58 -29.90 -6.43 3.78
N HIS A 59 -28.73 -5.81 3.52
CA HIS A 59 -27.78 -5.55 4.60
C HIS A 59 -28.31 -4.60 5.68
N ASP A 60 -29.04 -3.54 5.30
CA ASP A 60 -29.59 -2.57 6.26
C ASP A 60 -30.73 -3.12 7.13
N GLU A 61 -31.44 -4.13 6.62
CA GLU A 61 -32.61 -4.70 7.28
C GLU A 61 -32.30 -5.98 8.08
N PHE A 62 -31.05 -6.46 8.05
CA PHE A 62 -30.71 -7.74 8.65
C PHE A 62 -30.58 -7.66 10.16
N ASP A 63 -31.46 -8.37 10.86
CA ASP A 63 -31.44 -8.53 12.32
C ASP A 63 -30.69 -9.82 12.71
N PHE A 64 -29.45 -9.65 13.19
CA PHE A 64 -28.62 -10.76 13.65
C PHE A 64 -29.28 -11.60 14.75
N ASN A 65 -29.87 -10.94 15.75
CA ASN A 65 -30.47 -11.68 16.91
C ASN A 65 -31.64 -12.52 16.46
N LYS A 66 -32.47 -11.99 15.58
CA LYS A 66 -33.62 -12.70 15.02
C LYS A 66 -33.19 -13.88 14.15
N ALA A 67 -32.13 -13.70 13.33
CA ALA A 67 -31.55 -14.77 12.52
C ALA A 67 -30.97 -15.88 13.41
N PHE A 68 -30.14 -15.50 14.36
CA PHE A 68 -29.43 -16.44 15.24
C PHE A 68 -30.36 -17.23 16.14
N ALA A 69 -31.41 -16.61 16.66
CA ALA A 69 -32.43 -17.29 17.47
C ALA A 69 -33.19 -18.38 16.70
N LYS A 70 -33.26 -18.28 15.38
CA LYS A 70 -33.90 -19.25 14.48
C LYS A 70 -32.96 -20.32 13.96
N ALA A 71 -31.65 -20.08 14.00
CA ALA A 71 -30.62 -21.01 13.55
C ALA A 71 -30.57 -22.24 14.48
N LYS A 72 -30.85 -23.42 13.92
CA LYS A 72 -30.93 -24.70 14.67
C LYS A 72 -29.66 -25.53 14.56
N THR A 73 -28.96 -25.41 13.46
CA THR A 73 -27.74 -26.18 13.16
C THR A 73 -26.49 -25.31 13.24
N ASP A 74 -25.34 -25.93 13.48
CA ASP A 74 -24.07 -25.24 13.51
C ASP A 74 -23.74 -24.59 12.13
N THR A 75 -24.20 -25.21 11.01
CA THR A 75 -24.08 -24.62 9.70
C THR A 75 -24.89 -23.33 9.57
N GLU A 76 -26.13 -23.29 10.01
CA GLU A 76 -26.98 -22.09 9.98
C GLU A 76 -26.38 -20.98 10.86
N LYS A 77 -25.85 -21.32 12.04
CA LYS A 77 -25.17 -20.35 12.91
C LYS A 77 -23.92 -19.76 12.23
N ALA A 78 -23.10 -20.60 11.60
CA ALA A 78 -21.94 -20.15 10.83
C ALA A 78 -22.35 -19.25 9.66
N GLN A 79 -23.45 -19.52 8.96
CA GLN A 79 -23.99 -18.68 7.88
C GLN A 79 -24.42 -17.29 8.40
N VAL A 80 -25.09 -17.23 9.54
CA VAL A 80 -25.52 -15.97 10.16
C VAL A 80 -24.31 -15.13 10.54
N TYR A 81 -23.31 -15.73 11.18
CA TYR A 81 -22.06 -15.03 11.51
C TYR A 81 -21.28 -14.57 10.25
N ALA A 82 -21.26 -15.39 9.21
CA ALA A 82 -20.59 -15.03 7.96
C ALA A 82 -21.26 -13.83 7.27
N TYR A 83 -22.59 -13.80 7.25
CA TYR A 83 -23.32 -12.68 6.65
C TYR A 83 -23.08 -11.36 7.40
N ILE A 84 -23.20 -11.36 8.73
CA ILE A 84 -22.94 -10.13 9.52
C ILE A 84 -21.45 -9.72 9.47
N SER A 85 -20.55 -10.68 9.39
CA SER A 85 -19.12 -10.43 9.28
C SER A 85 -18.74 -9.62 8.04
N VAL A 86 -19.41 -9.85 6.91
CA VAL A 86 -19.17 -9.10 5.67
C VAL A 86 -19.66 -7.66 5.78
N GLN A 87 -20.71 -7.41 6.54
CA GLN A 87 -21.24 -6.07 6.76
C GLN A 87 -20.33 -5.20 7.63
N LYS A 88 -19.59 -5.85 8.54
CA LYS A 88 -18.74 -5.14 9.49
C LYS A 88 -17.42 -4.73 8.84
N ILE A 89 -17.18 -3.42 8.76
CA ILE A 89 -15.93 -2.85 8.23
C ILE A 89 -14.81 -2.91 9.27
N ASP A 90 -15.15 -2.76 10.55
CA ASP A 90 -14.23 -2.81 11.68
C ASP A 90 -13.77 -4.23 12.02
N LYS A 91 -13.09 -4.43 13.14
CA LYS A 91 -12.53 -5.69 13.66
C LYS A 91 -13.55 -6.83 13.68
N ASN A 92 -13.18 -7.97 13.12
CA ASN A 92 -14.09 -9.10 12.91
C ASN A 92 -13.63 -10.41 13.58
N LEU A 93 -12.57 -10.37 14.38
CA LEU A 93 -11.94 -11.56 14.95
C LEU A 93 -12.94 -12.45 15.71
N GLU A 94 -13.84 -11.86 16.50
CA GLU A 94 -14.82 -12.61 17.28
C GLU A 94 -15.75 -13.43 16.38
N TYR A 95 -16.17 -12.87 15.26
CA TYR A 95 -17.03 -13.60 14.32
C TYR A 95 -16.24 -14.72 13.60
N LEU A 96 -14.98 -14.53 13.30
CA LEU A 96 -14.12 -15.59 12.75
C LEU A 96 -13.99 -16.76 13.74
N LYS A 97 -13.80 -16.48 15.03
CA LYS A 97 -13.74 -17.49 16.09
C LYS A 97 -15.04 -18.27 16.19
N GLU A 98 -16.18 -17.58 16.19
CA GLU A 98 -17.48 -18.23 16.25
C GLU A 98 -17.76 -19.12 15.04
N ILE A 99 -17.45 -18.64 13.81
CA ILE A 99 -17.60 -19.46 12.61
C ILE A 99 -16.71 -20.70 12.69
N TYR A 100 -15.45 -20.56 13.11
CA TYR A 100 -14.52 -21.69 13.27
C TYR A 100 -15.03 -22.71 14.30
N ASN A 101 -15.59 -22.24 15.41
CA ASN A 101 -16.13 -23.08 16.48
C ASN A 101 -17.32 -23.90 15.99
N TYR A 102 -18.26 -23.26 15.27
CA TYR A 102 -19.43 -23.97 14.73
C TYR A 102 -19.07 -24.88 13.55
N LYS A 103 -18.21 -24.41 12.63
CA LYS A 103 -17.87 -25.16 11.43
C LYS A 103 -16.48 -24.79 10.90
N SER A 104 -15.47 -25.47 11.41
CA SER A 104 -14.06 -25.19 11.09
C SER A 104 -13.69 -25.29 9.60
N ASN A 105 -14.42 -26.08 8.80
CA ASN A 105 -14.23 -26.23 7.35
C ASN A 105 -15.26 -25.41 6.54
N TYR A 106 -15.82 -24.36 7.11
CA TYR A 106 -16.82 -23.54 6.44
C TYR A 106 -16.24 -22.78 5.24
N ASP A 107 -16.95 -22.82 4.12
CA ASP A 107 -16.44 -22.33 2.82
C ASP A 107 -16.07 -20.86 2.81
N LEU A 108 -16.81 -20.01 3.52
CA LEU A 108 -16.53 -18.58 3.59
C LEU A 108 -15.50 -18.20 4.66
N LEU A 109 -15.07 -19.11 5.52
CA LEU A 109 -14.13 -18.81 6.59
C LEU A 109 -12.77 -18.36 6.02
N ASP A 110 -12.29 -19.02 4.97
CA ASP A 110 -11.04 -18.66 4.27
C ASP A 110 -11.14 -17.24 3.64
N PHE A 111 -12.28 -16.94 3.05
CA PHE A 111 -12.55 -15.61 2.48
C PHE A 111 -12.58 -14.52 3.56
N LEU A 112 -13.24 -14.78 4.69
CA LEU A 112 -13.37 -13.82 5.78
C LEU A 112 -12.02 -13.58 6.49
N LEU A 113 -11.19 -14.62 6.63
CA LEU A 113 -9.82 -14.47 7.12
C LEU A 113 -9.00 -13.59 6.17
N LEU A 114 -9.05 -13.86 4.86
CA LEU A 114 -8.33 -13.04 3.87
C LEU A 114 -8.80 -11.59 3.90
N ARG A 115 -10.10 -11.35 4.03
CA ARG A 115 -10.67 -10.02 4.17
C ARG A 115 -10.14 -9.30 5.42
N GLU A 116 -10.00 -10.01 6.55
CA GLU A 116 -9.45 -9.44 7.77
C GLU A 116 -7.98 -9.07 7.62
N ILE A 117 -7.20 -9.92 6.96
CA ILE A 117 -5.80 -9.63 6.66
C ILE A 117 -5.66 -8.43 5.73
N ASN A 118 -6.48 -8.32 4.69
CA ASN A 118 -6.45 -7.18 3.76
C ASN A 118 -6.77 -5.85 4.49
N LYS A 119 -7.67 -5.86 5.47
CA LYS A 119 -7.90 -4.68 6.32
C LYS A 119 -6.66 -4.32 7.14
N LEU A 120 -6.05 -5.33 7.76
CA LEU A 120 -4.83 -5.14 8.54
C LEU A 120 -3.65 -4.65 7.69
N GLU A 121 -3.52 -5.12 6.46
CA GLU A 121 -2.54 -4.59 5.52
C GLU A 121 -2.74 -3.09 5.28
N ASP A 122 -3.96 -2.66 5.00
CA ASP A 122 -4.27 -1.25 4.79
C ASP A 122 -4.06 -0.42 6.07
N TRP A 123 -4.52 -0.92 7.21
CA TRP A 123 -4.42 -0.22 8.49
C TRP A 123 -2.99 -0.07 9.00
N ILE A 124 -2.15 -1.08 8.76
CA ILE A 124 -0.76 -1.12 9.24
C ILE A 124 0.19 -0.55 8.20
N TYR A 125 0.16 -1.05 6.96
CA TYR A 125 1.19 -0.73 5.97
C TYR A 125 0.97 0.62 5.30
N THR A 126 -0.27 1.05 5.10
CA THR A 126 -0.53 2.35 4.50
C THR A 126 0.10 3.48 5.33
N PRO A 127 -0.16 3.62 6.65
CA PRO A 127 0.52 4.63 7.44
C PRO A 127 2.00 4.32 7.72
N TYR A 128 2.40 3.04 7.74
CA TYR A 128 3.78 2.65 8.04
C TYR A 128 4.76 2.96 6.91
N TYR A 129 4.38 2.64 5.67
CA TYR A 129 5.22 2.88 4.51
C TYR A 129 5.01 4.24 3.87
N THR A 130 3.84 4.85 4.06
CA THR A 130 3.45 6.12 3.44
C THR A 130 2.97 7.11 4.51
N ASN A 131 2.69 8.34 4.10
CA ASN A 131 2.02 9.32 4.96
C ASN A 131 0.50 9.34 4.74
N TYR A 132 -0.07 8.22 4.25
CA TYR A 132 -1.50 8.10 4.02
C TYR A 132 -2.26 7.60 5.24
N LEU A 133 -3.51 8.02 5.31
CA LEU A 133 -4.52 7.34 6.11
C LEU A 133 -4.93 6.04 5.41
N PRO A 134 -5.29 4.99 6.18
CA PRO A 134 -5.88 3.79 5.62
C PRO A 134 -7.12 4.09 4.75
N SER A 135 -7.31 3.29 3.70
CA SER A 135 -8.44 3.45 2.78
C SER A 135 -9.76 2.99 3.40
N THR A 136 -9.68 1.94 4.23
CA THR A 136 -10.82 1.32 4.93
C THR A 136 -10.99 1.93 6.29
N GLU A 137 -11.27 3.23 6.34
CA GLU A 137 -11.50 3.94 7.58
C GLU A 137 -12.99 4.09 7.88
N PHE A 138 -13.35 3.90 9.15
CA PHE A 138 -14.72 4.00 9.62
C PHE A 138 -15.17 5.45 9.88
N SER A 139 -14.30 6.42 9.81
CA SER A 139 -14.67 7.81 10.06
C SER A 139 -15.32 8.43 8.82
N ASN A 140 -16.45 9.09 9.03
CA ASN A 140 -17.07 9.93 8.02
C ASN A 140 -16.03 10.86 7.41
N TYR A 141 -15.91 10.85 6.11
CA TYR A 141 -14.99 11.68 5.33
C TYR A 141 -15.11 13.19 5.67
N TRP A 142 -16.24 13.59 6.20
CA TRP A 142 -16.62 14.97 6.52
C TRP A 142 -16.31 15.39 7.97
N ASP A 143 -16.04 14.44 8.88
CA ASP A 143 -15.82 14.71 10.31
C ASP A 143 -14.34 14.79 10.72
N ARG A 144 -13.44 15.04 9.77
CA ARG A 144 -11.99 15.03 10.03
C ARG A 144 -11.49 16.37 10.55
N ASP A 145 -11.80 16.69 11.78
CA ASP A 145 -11.19 17.82 12.52
C ASP A 145 -9.82 17.46 13.17
N ASP A 146 -9.41 16.22 13.15
CA ASP A 146 -8.17 15.80 13.78
C ASP A 146 -6.94 16.16 12.95
N LYS A 147 -5.97 16.79 13.61
CA LYS A 147 -4.66 17.09 13.01
C LYS A 147 -3.90 15.78 12.75
N VAL A 148 -3.93 15.30 11.54
CA VAL A 148 -3.16 14.12 11.12
C VAL A 148 -1.70 14.51 10.97
N THR A 149 -0.81 13.85 11.71
CA THR A 149 0.64 14.02 11.65
C THR A 149 1.30 12.67 11.38
N THR A 150 2.58 12.67 10.99
CA THR A 150 3.36 11.43 10.87
C THR A 150 3.38 10.64 12.18
N GLU A 151 3.42 11.32 13.31
CA GLU A 151 3.40 10.68 14.63
C GLU A 151 2.06 9.99 14.89
N THR A 152 0.93 10.68 14.66
CA THR A 152 -0.39 10.08 14.85
C THR A 152 -0.63 8.89 13.93
N LEU A 153 -0.13 8.92 12.68
CA LEU A 153 -0.19 7.80 11.77
C LEU A 153 0.63 6.59 12.24
N ARG A 154 1.83 6.85 12.78
CA ARG A 154 2.66 5.78 13.35
C ARG A 154 2.02 5.14 14.57
N LEU A 155 1.52 5.94 15.50
CA LEU A 155 0.81 5.44 16.68
C LEU A 155 -0.40 4.60 16.30
N ARG A 156 -1.15 5.02 15.31
CA ARG A 156 -2.28 4.27 14.76
C ARG A 156 -1.82 2.92 14.21
N SER A 157 -0.82 2.90 13.35
CA SER A 157 -0.25 1.65 12.79
C SER A 157 0.20 0.69 13.90
N GLU A 158 0.83 1.17 14.96
CA GLU A 158 1.25 0.32 16.08
C GLU A 158 0.05 -0.19 16.90
N ASN A 159 -1.02 0.58 17.06
CA ASN A 159 -2.25 0.10 17.70
C ASN A 159 -2.93 -0.99 16.85
N ASP A 160 -2.95 -0.85 15.54
CA ASP A 160 -3.51 -1.87 14.66
C ASP A 160 -2.65 -3.15 14.62
N ARG A 161 -1.33 -3.05 14.88
CA ARG A 161 -0.46 -4.21 15.10
C ARG A 161 -0.85 -5.02 16.35
N LEU A 162 -1.36 -4.38 17.40
CA LEU A 162 -1.86 -5.11 18.56
C LEU A 162 -3.06 -5.98 18.19
N TYR A 163 -3.95 -5.45 17.38
CA TYR A 163 -5.06 -6.25 16.86
C TYR A 163 -4.59 -7.36 15.90
N ALA A 164 -3.61 -7.07 15.03
CA ALA A 164 -2.99 -8.12 14.21
C ALA A 164 -2.38 -9.25 15.05
N LYS A 165 -1.86 -8.94 16.25
CA LYS A 165 -1.37 -9.95 17.19
C LYS A 165 -2.52 -10.82 17.74
N GLU A 166 -3.67 -10.24 18.07
CA GLU A 166 -4.84 -11.01 18.49
C GLU A 166 -5.33 -11.96 17.39
N VAL A 167 -5.30 -11.49 16.12
CA VAL A 167 -5.64 -12.34 14.97
C VAL A 167 -4.61 -13.44 14.76
N LEU A 168 -3.30 -13.15 14.93
CA LEU A 168 -2.24 -14.14 14.87
C LEU A 168 -2.42 -15.22 15.94
N ASP A 169 -2.69 -14.81 17.19
CA ASP A 169 -2.91 -15.74 18.31
C ASP A 169 -4.08 -16.70 18.00
N PHE A 170 -5.15 -16.21 17.40
CA PHE A 170 -6.24 -17.06 16.93
C PHE A 170 -5.78 -18.02 15.83
N VAL A 171 -5.12 -17.52 14.78
CA VAL A 171 -4.66 -18.35 13.65
C VAL A 171 -3.71 -19.45 14.12
N GLU A 172 -2.89 -19.20 15.15
CA GLU A 172 -1.99 -20.18 15.74
C GLU A 172 -2.72 -21.29 16.52
N THR A 173 -3.92 -21.02 17.03
CA THR A 173 -4.75 -22.05 17.68
C THR A 173 -5.49 -22.94 16.68
N VAL A 174 -5.59 -22.54 15.42
CA VAL A 174 -6.35 -23.25 14.40
C VAL A 174 -5.68 -24.56 14.01
N ASN A 175 -6.44 -25.64 14.04
CA ASN A 175 -5.97 -26.92 13.53
C ASN A 175 -6.05 -26.95 11.99
N LEU A 176 -4.89 -26.86 11.33
CA LEU A 176 -4.79 -26.88 9.86
C LEU A 176 -5.42 -28.13 9.21
N ALA A 177 -5.54 -29.26 9.92
CA ALA A 177 -6.21 -30.44 9.37
C ALA A 177 -7.73 -30.26 9.23
N LYS A 178 -8.31 -29.31 9.95
CA LYS A 178 -9.76 -29.05 10.00
C LYS A 178 -10.21 -27.94 9.05
N VAL A 179 -9.32 -27.10 8.55
CA VAL A 179 -9.64 -26.02 7.62
C VAL A 179 -9.60 -26.49 6.18
N LYS A 180 -10.30 -25.79 5.29
CA LYS A 180 -10.42 -26.16 3.89
C LYS A 180 -9.12 -25.90 3.12
N ASN A 181 -8.53 -24.73 3.25
CA ASN A 181 -7.33 -24.32 2.54
C ASN A 181 -6.13 -24.10 3.48
N LYS A 182 -5.39 -25.17 3.73
CA LYS A 182 -4.22 -25.16 4.64
C LYS A 182 -3.14 -24.18 4.21
N ALA A 183 -2.90 -24.06 2.89
CA ALA A 183 -1.89 -23.15 2.34
C ALA A 183 -2.26 -21.69 2.63
N LEU A 184 -3.53 -21.32 2.46
CA LEU A 184 -4.03 -19.98 2.80
C LEU A 184 -3.84 -19.66 4.30
N TRP A 185 -4.18 -20.60 5.18
CA TRP A 185 -4.05 -20.39 6.63
C TRP A 185 -2.59 -20.25 7.06
N LEU A 186 -1.68 -21.02 6.48
CA LEU A 186 -0.25 -20.88 6.77
C LEU A 186 0.31 -19.58 6.17
N SER A 187 -0.12 -19.18 4.96
CA SER A 187 0.27 -17.88 4.40
C SER A 187 -0.27 -16.70 5.22
N ALA A 188 -1.49 -16.81 5.74
CA ALA A 188 -2.07 -15.85 6.66
C ALA A 188 -1.26 -15.72 7.96
N LYS A 189 -0.82 -16.84 8.53
CA LYS A 189 0.09 -16.85 9.69
C LYS A 189 1.39 -16.12 9.37
N ILE A 190 2.02 -16.40 8.25
CA ILE A 190 3.27 -15.75 7.79
C ILE A 190 3.07 -14.24 7.67
N GLN A 191 2.00 -13.81 7.02
CA GLN A 191 1.66 -12.40 6.86
C GLN A 191 1.48 -11.70 8.20
N LEU A 192 0.72 -12.29 9.12
CA LEU A 192 0.50 -11.75 10.45
C LEU A 192 1.78 -11.69 11.28
N GLN A 193 2.65 -12.71 11.20
CA GLN A 193 3.96 -12.68 11.86
C GLN A 193 4.83 -11.54 11.32
N PHE A 194 4.82 -11.30 10.00
CA PHE A 194 5.51 -10.15 9.43
C PHE A 194 4.89 -8.82 9.90
N MET A 195 3.56 -8.68 9.88
CA MET A 195 2.85 -7.50 10.35
C MET A 195 3.16 -7.17 11.82
N THR A 196 3.29 -8.19 12.65
CA THR A 196 3.60 -8.04 14.09
C THR A 196 5.09 -7.92 14.39
N LYS A 197 5.93 -7.82 13.37
CA LYS A 197 7.39 -7.75 13.47
C LYS A 197 8.04 -8.98 14.13
N ASP A 198 7.35 -10.11 14.12
CA ASP A 198 7.86 -11.40 14.58
C ASP A 198 8.63 -12.10 13.44
N TYR A 199 9.71 -11.48 13.02
CA TYR A 199 10.44 -11.86 11.81
C TYR A 199 11.10 -13.24 11.89
N ASP A 200 11.51 -13.70 13.06
CA ASP A 200 12.15 -15.01 13.22
C ASP A 200 11.16 -16.16 13.06
N ASN A 201 9.98 -16.04 13.67
CA ASN A 201 8.90 -16.99 13.48
C ASN A 201 8.33 -16.91 12.06
N CYS A 202 8.24 -15.70 11.48
CA CYS A 202 7.85 -15.52 10.10
C CYS A 202 8.75 -16.31 9.15
N PHE A 203 10.06 -16.16 9.27
CA PHE A 203 11.02 -16.88 8.42
C PHE A 203 10.96 -18.40 8.63
N SER A 204 10.76 -18.86 9.85
CA SER A 204 10.57 -20.28 10.16
C SER A 204 9.30 -20.83 9.52
N SER A 205 8.18 -20.08 9.58
CA SER A 205 6.92 -20.46 8.94
C SER A 205 7.01 -20.45 7.42
N ILE A 206 7.76 -19.53 6.83
CA ILE A 206 8.06 -19.50 5.38
C ILE A 206 8.78 -20.79 4.96
N THR A 207 9.78 -21.23 5.72
CA THR A 207 10.50 -22.47 5.44
C THR A 207 9.56 -23.68 5.44
N VAL A 208 8.62 -23.74 6.39
CA VAL A 208 7.60 -24.81 6.43
C VAL A 208 6.69 -24.71 5.21
N PHE A 209 6.26 -23.50 4.84
CA PHE A 209 5.39 -23.27 3.67
C PHE A 209 6.07 -23.71 2.36
N GLU A 210 7.30 -23.32 2.13
CA GLU A 210 8.07 -23.68 0.93
C GLU A 210 8.25 -25.20 0.77
N ASN A 211 8.36 -25.92 1.88
CA ASN A 211 8.45 -27.38 1.85
C ASN A 211 7.12 -28.10 1.56
N GLN A 212 5.99 -27.52 1.95
CA GLN A 212 4.69 -28.19 1.88
C GLN A 212 3.78 -27.67 0.76
N PHE A 213 3.86 -26.38 0.40
CA PHE A 213 2.89 -25.68 -0.44
C PHE A 213 3.53 -24.87 -1.58
N LYS A 214 4.71 -25.22 -2.02
CA LYS A 214 5.48 -24.50 -3.05
C LYS A 214 4.72 -24.19 -4.34
N ASN A 215 3.75 -25.04 -4.73
CA ASN A 215 3.03 -24.92 -5.98
C ASN A 215 1.64 -24.26 -5.84
N GLU A 216 1.31 -23.80 -4.66
CA GLU A 216 0.03 -23.11 -4.43
C GLU A 216 0.06 -21.67 -4.95
N LYS A 217 -1.11 -21.13 -5.32
CA LYS A 217 -1.21 -19.76 -5.84
C LYS A 217 -0.66 -18.70 -4.88
N VAL A 218 -0.85 -18.91 -3.58
CA VAL A 218 -0.36 -17.99 -2.53
C VAL A 218 1.16 -18.00 -2.37
N SER A 219 1.89 -18.89 -3.05
CA SER A 219 3.35 -18.97 -2.99
C SER A 219 4.04 -17.70 -3.49
N GLU A 220 3.41 -16.97 -4.40
CA GLU A 220 3.95 -15.71 -4.90
C GLU A 220 3.93 -14.62 -3.82
N GLU A 221 2.84 -14.54 -3.04
CA GLU A 221 2.75 -13.61 -1.93
C GLU A 221 3.74 -13.97 -0.82
N VAL A 222 3.87 -15.27 -0.51
CA VAL A 222 4.85 -15.73 0.48
C VAL A 222 6.29 -15.42 0.05
N ALA A 223 6.61 -15.51 -1.24
CA ALA A 223 7.93 -15.13 -1.75
C ALA A 223 8.23 -13.64 -1.58
N LYS A 224 7.24 -12.79 -1.80
CA LYS A 224 7.36 -11.33 -1.56
C LYS A 224 7.55 -11.03 -0.08
N ILE A 225 6.75 -11.66 0.80
CA ILE A 225 6.91 -11.51 2.26
C ILE A 225 8.29 -12.01 2.71
N LYS A 226 8.81 -13.09 2.11
CA LYS A 226 10.17 -13.57 2.39
C LYS A 226 11.23 -12.51 2.13
N ALA A 227 11.16 -11.83 0.98
CA ALA A 227 12.10 -10.76 0.65
C ALA A 227 12.00 -9.58 1.64
N LEU A 228 10.78 -9.17 2.01
CA LEU A 228 10.57 -8.14 3.03
C LEU A 228 11.11 -8.58 4.41
N CYS A 229 10.83 -9.81 4.82
CA CYS A 229 11.27 -10.37 6.09
C CYS A 229 12.81 -10.46 6.16
N LEU A 230 13.46 -10.94 5.09
CA LEU A 230 14.91 -11.00 4.99
C LEU A 230 15.55 -9.60 5.07
N THR A 231 14.92 -8.59 4.50
CA THR A 231 15.38 -7.21 4.60
C THR A 231 15.18 -6.67 6.01
N ALA A 232 13.99 -6.84 6.58
CA ALA A 232 13.63 -6.34 7.91
C ALA A 232 14.44 -6.96 9.05
N ARG A 233 14.97 -8.17 8.90
CA ARG A 233 15.83 -8.86 9.87
C ARG A 233 17.28 -8.39 9.89
N GLN A 234 17.72 -7.67 8.87
CA GLN A 234 19.12 -7.25 8.81
C GLN A 234 19.42 -6.19 9.88
N GLU A 235 20.69 -6.16 10.28
CA GLU A 235 21.17 -5.18 11.25
C GLU A 235 21.04 -3.75 10.69
N ASN A 236 20.59 -2.84 11.51
CA ASN A 236 20.44 -1.44 11.12
C ASN A 236 21.80 -0.83 10.72
N GLY A 237 21.82 -0.16 9.59
CA GLY A 237 23.03 0.44 8.99
C GLY A 237 23.91 -0.55 8.20
N LYS A 238 23.56 -1.83 8.17
CA LYS A 238 24.29 -2.87 7.41
C LYS A 238 23.42 -3.61 6.39
N ALA A 239 22.19 -3.22 6.23
CA ALA A 239 21.28 -3.88 5.30
C ALA A 239 21.74 -3.74 3.85
N VAL A 240 21.59 -4.83 3.10
CA VAL A 240 21.91 -4.91 1.66
C VAL A 240 20.84 -5.71 0.93
N ILE A 241 20.74 -5.55 -0.37
CA ILE A 241 19.92 -6.43 -1.18
C ILE A 241 20.66 -7.75 -1.36
N LEU A 242 20.11 -8.81 -0.76
CA LEU A 242 20.70 -10.16 -0.85
C LEU A 242 20.43 -10.76 -2.24
N PRO A 243 21.27 -11.70 -2.75
CA PRO A 243 21.08 -12.31 -4.08
C PRO A 243 19.70 -12.96 -4.29
N GLU A 244 19.12 -13.56 -3.26
CA GLU A 244 17.76 -14.12 -3.33
C GLU A 244 16.67 -13.05 -3.40
N ILE A 245 16.92 -11.86 -2.84
CA ILE A 245 16.04 -10.69 -2.96
C ILE A 245 16.13 -10.10 -4.37
N GLU A 246 17.33 -10.04 -4.98
CA GLU A 246 17.51 -9.59 -6.36
C GLU A 246 16.63 -10.40 -7.33
N ALA A 247 16.66 -11.73 -7.22
CA ALA A 247 15.84 -12.61 -8.03
C ALA A 247 14.34 -12.36 -7.83
N THR A 248 13.93 -12.09 -6.60
CA THR A 248 12.53 -11.79 -6.26
C THR A 248 12.10 -10.43 -6.83
N ILE A 249 12.96 -9.41 -6.76
CA ILE A 249 12.72 -8.10 -7.37
C ILE A 249 12.49 -8.24 -8.88
N PHE A 250 13.36 -8.95 -9.61
CA PHE A 250 13.18 -9.14 -11.05
C PHE A 250 11.89 -9.90 -11.39
N LYS A 251 11.56 -10.91 -10.61
CA LYS A 251 10.34 -11.69 -10.85
C LYS A 251 9.07 -10.89 -10.65
N TYR A 252 9.03 -10.03 -9.64
CA TYR A 252 7.84 -9.25 -9.25
C TYR A 252 8.01 -7.75 -9.45
N GLN A 253 8.87 -7.37 -10.39
CA GLN A 253 9.17 -5.97 -10.66
C GLN A 253 7.97 -5.11 -11.09
N ASP A 254 6.87 -5.73 -11.54
CA ASP A 254 5.64 -5.07 -11.93
C ASP A 254 4.65 -4.92 -10.76
N ASP A 255 4.97 -5.49 -9.59
CA ASP A 255 4.22 -5.27 -8.36
C ASP A 255 4.75 -4.01 -7.63
N ASN A 256 4.14 -2.87 -7.95
CA ASN A 256 4.56 -1.58 -7.41
C ASN A 256 4.50 -1.52 -5.88
N ARG A 257 3.53 -2.20 -5.25
CA ARG A 257 3.38 -2.22 -3.79
C ARG A 257 4.53 -2.97 -3.13
N PHE A 258 4.89 -4.11 -3.69
CA PHE A 258 6.03 -4.90 -3.21
C PHE A 258 7.34 -4.14 -3.33
N ILE A 259 7.65 -3.60 -4.50
CA ILE A 259 8.90 -2.84 -4.74
C ILE A 259 8.98 -1.62 -3.83
N PHE A 260 7.88 -0.90 -3.66
CA PHE A 260 7.81 0.25 -2.75
C PHE A 260 8.05 -0.15 -1.30
N ALA A 261 7.35 -1.18 -0.81
CA ALA A 261 7.52 -1.68 0.55
C ALA A 261 8.97 -2.14 0.82
N LEU A 262 9.59 -2.83 -0.16
CA LEU A 262 10.96 -3.28 -0.05
C LEU A 262 11.96 -2.10 0.02
N GLY A 263 11.74 -1.08 -0.81
CA GLY A 263 12.53 0.16 -0.76
C GLY A 263 12.41 0.84 0.61
N ARG A 264 11.21 0.90 1.19
CA ARG A 264 10.99 1.47 2.53
C ARG A 264 11.63 0.64 3.64
N GLU A 265 11.58 -0.70 3.56
CA GLU A 265 12.28 -1.55 4.54
C GLU A 265 13.80 -1.36 4.49
N LEU A 266 14.39 -1.19 3.31
CA LEU A 266 15.81 -0.84 3.18
C LEU A 266 16.13 0.50 3.83
N GLU A 267 15.33 1.54 3.58
CA GLU A 267 15.49 2.84 4.24
C GLU A 267 15.38 2.73 5.76
N PHE A 268 14.40 1.99 6.27
CA PHE A 268 14.23 1.76 7.71
C PHE A 268 15.41 1.02 8.33
N ARG A 269 16.12 0.24 7.54
CA ARG A 269 17.37 -0.44 7.94
C ARG A 269 18.63 0.39 7.66
N GLY A 270 18.48 1.64 7.27
CA GLY A 270 19.59 2.58 7.04
C GLY A 270 20.27 2.44 5.68
N ASN A 271 19.79 1.57 4.78
CA ASN A 271 20.26 1.53 3.40
C ASN A 271 19.44 2.49 2.53
N LEU A 272 19.72 3.78 2.68
CA LEU A 272 18.99 4.85 1.98
C LEU A 272 19.19 4.79 0.47
N VAL A 273 20.36 4.36 0.00
CA VAL A 273 20.70 4.40 -1.42
C VAL A 273 19.93 3.35 -2.21
N ASP A 274 19.94 2.09 -1.76
CA ASP A 274 19.17 1.02 -2.42
C ASP A 274 17.67 1.24 -2.23
N GLY A 275 17.26 1.76 -1.07
CA GLY A 275 15.88 2.13 -0.82
C GLY A 275 15.35 3.11 -1.84
N ILE A 276 16.01 4.27 -2.00
CA ILE A 276 15.58 5.28 -2.97
C ILE A 276 15.77 4.82 -4.41
N ALA A 277 16.74 3.95 -4.69
CA ALA A 277 16.92 3.37 -6.01
C ALA A 277 15.71 2.54 -6.45
N LEU A 278 15.22 1.63 -5.58
CA LEU A 278 14.01 0.84 -5.84
C LEU A 278 12.79 1.74 -6.06
N ILE A 279 12.69 2.79 -5.29
CA ILE A 279 11.57 3.72 -5.38
C ILE A 279 11.64 4.54 -6.67
N SER A 280 12.81 5.07 -7.04
CA SER A 280 13.00 5.77 -8.31
C SER A 280 12.79 4.86 -9.53
N PHE A 281 13.06 3.55 -9.37
CA PHE A 281 12.82 2.55 -10.39
C PHE A 281 11.33 2.41 -10.75
N LEU A 282 10.41 2.63 -9.82
CA LEU A 282 8.97 2.64 -10.08
C LEU A 282 8.55 3.78 -11.00
N GLU A 283 9.18 4.93 -10.94
CA GLU A 283 8.84 6.09 -11.77
C GLU A 283 9.15 5.90 -13.26
N ILE A 284 10.14 5.10 -13.62
CA ILE A 284 10.42 4.79 -15.05
C ILE A 284 9.27 4.01 -15.67
N ARG A 285 8.66 3.12 -14.92
CA ARG A 285 7.61 2.20 -15.38
C ARG A 285 6.22 2.81 -15.34
N GLY A 286 6.01 3.80 -14.47
CA GLY A 286 4.74 4.47 -14.20
C GLY A 286 4.60 5.81 -14.90
N ARG A 287 4.43 5.82 -16.21
CA ARG A 287 3.53 6.71 -16.94
C ARG A 287 3.43 8.18 -16.50
N ARG A 288 4.38 9.00 -16.88
CA ARG A 288 4.21 10.46 -16.96
C ARG A 288 3.09 10.92 -17.93
N GLN A 289 2.49 10.02 -18.69
CA GLN A 289 1.62 10.36 -19.82
C GLN A 289 0.17 10.69 -19.45
N TYR A 290 -0.30 10.37 -18.23
CA TYR A 290 -1.70 10.57 -17.84
C TYR A 290 -1.97 11.82 -17.00
N TYR A 291 -0.97 12.60 -16.69
CA TYR A 291 -1.12 13.77 -15.82
C TYR A 291 -1.89 14.92 -16.47
N TYR A 292 -1.99 14.97 -17.79
CA TYR A 292 -2.51 16.14 -18.51
C TYR A 292 -3.94 16.00 -19.06
N GLU A 293 -4.49 14.80 -19.20
CA GLU A 293 -5.75 14.69 -19.97
C GLU A 293 -7.04 14.60 -19.16
N TYR A 294 -7.03 14.15 -17.90
CA TYR A 294 -8.31 13.88 -17.22
C TYR A 294 -8.42 14.22 -15.74
N GLY A 295 -7.49 14.86 -15.11
CA GLY A 295 -7.58 15.17 -13.65
C GLY A 295 -7.77 13.93 -12.75
N GLY A 296 -7.61 12.76 -13.31
CA GLY A 296 -7.70 11.46 -12.64
C GLY A 296 -6.31 10.95 -12.34
N VAL A 297 -5.99 10.96 -11.09
CA VAL A 297 -4.75 10.43 -10.57
C VAL A 297 -4.77 8.92 -10.74
N ASP A 298 -3.87 8.38 -11.56
CA ASP A 298 -3.59 6.94 -11.54
C ASP A 298 -2.85 6.62 -10.22
N ASN A 299 -3.59 6.14 -9.24
CA ASN A 299 -3.15 5.85 -7.88
C ASN A 299 -2.10 4.73 -7.77
N SER A 300 -1.57 4.22 -8.87
CA SER A 300 -0.70 3.04 -8.86
C SER A 300 0.74 3.32 -8.45
N VAL A 301 1.19 4.59 -8.46
CA VAL A 301 2.58 4.98 -8.19
C VAL A 301 2.71 6.20 -7.29
N GLU A 302 1.64 6.62 -6.64
CA GLU A 302 1.71 7.78 -5.77
C GLU A 302 2.41 7.45 -4.46
N TRP A 303 3.57 8.00 -4.34
CA TRP A 303 4.24 8.17 -3.08
C TRP A 303 3.43 9.04 -2.19
N CYS A 304 3.17 8.67 -1.00
CA CYS A 304 2.62 9.57 -0.01
C CYS A 304 1.48 10.42 -0.55
N GLY A 305 0.50 9.92 -1.00
CA GLY A 305 -0.58 10.27 -1.75
C GLY A 305 -1.54 11.39 -1.52
N ASN A 306 -2.36 11.56 -2.49
CA ASN A 306 -3.41 12.57 -2.59
C ASN A 306 -4.48 12.49 -1.50
N ARG A 307 -4.60 11.37 -0.80
CA ARG A 307 -5.69 11.15 0.17
C ARG A 307 -5.61 12.02 1.42
N ILE A 308 -4.44 12.60 1.68
CA ILE A 308 -4.20 13.46 2.86
C ILE A 308 -4.08 14.91 2.47
N LYS A 309 -4.32 15.26 1.21
CA LYS A 309 -4.19 16.60 0.68
C LYS A 309 -4.91 17.65 1.51
N ASP A 310 -6.04 17.30 2.08
CA ASP A 310 -6.89 18.21 2.84
C ASP A 310 -6.56 18.25 4.34
N SER A 311 -5.69 17.37 4.83
CA SER A 311 -5.32 17.32 6.25
C SER A 311 -4.31 18.39 6.68
N GLY A 312 -3.75 19.13 5.76
CA GLY A 312 -2.96 20.38 5.96
C GLY A 312 -1.63 20.25 6.67
N ASN A 313 -1.32 19.10 7.27
CA ASN A 313 -0.17 18.95 8.17
C ASN A 313 0.87 17.91 7.73
N LEU A 314 0.59 17.13 6.66
CA LEU A 314 1.52 16.13 6.16
C LEU A 314 2.21 16.60 4.89
N PRO A 315 3.50 16.32 4.73
CA PRO A 315 4.21 16.61 3.50
C PRO A 315 3.60 15.80 2.35
N TYR A 316 3.52 16.42 1.22
CA TYR A 316 2.96 15.89 0.01
C TYR A 316 4.05 15.82 -1.06
N PHE A 317 4.24 14.66 -1.67
CA PHE A 317 5.28 14.42 -2.63
C PHE A 317 4.70 13.89 -3.94
N TYR A 318 5.03 14.52 -5.05
CA TYR A 318 4.64 14.09 -6.39
C TYR A 318 5.67 13.15 -7.01
N THR A 319 6.93 13.33 -6.64
CA THR A 319 8.06 12.61 -7.21
C THR A 319 9.02 12.18 -6.11
N TYR A 320 9.91 11.25 -6.43
CA TYR A 320 10.97 10.90 -5.49
C TYR A 320 11.93 12.06 -5.21
N PHE A 321 12.03 13.05 -6.10
CA PHE A 321 12.80 14.26 -5.86
C PHE A 321 12.20 15.12 -4.74
N ASP A 322 10.88 15.28 -4.73
CA ASP A 322 10.18 15.99 -3.65
C ASP A 322 10.47 15.32 -2.31
N TYR A 323 10.41 13.99 -2.29
CA TYR A 323 10.72 13.19 -1.12
C TYR A 323 12.18 13.37 -0.69
N LEU A 324 13.14 13.32 -1.61
CA LEU A 324 14.55 13.56 -1.32
C LEU A 324 14.79 14.98 -0.82
N ASP A 325 14.11 15.96 -1.39
CA ASP A 325 14.24 17.34 -0.94
C ASP A 325 13.70 17.54 0.47
N PHE A 326 12.58 16.94 0.78
CA PHE A 326 11.90 17.15 2.04
C PHE A 326 12.45 16.29 3.18
N VAL A 327 12.75 15.02 2.92
CA VAL A 327 13.07 14.02 3.94
C VAL A 327 14.57 13.79 4.12
N TYR A 328 15.34 13.75 3.02
CA TYR A 328 16.78 13.48 3.10
C TYR A 328 17.57 14.73 3.51
N SER A 329 18.51 14.56 4.45
CA SER A 329 19.51 15.59 4.70
C SER A 329 20.48 15.74 3.52
N ALA A 330 21.24 16.86 3.48
CA ALA A 330 22.31 17.00 2.49
C ALA A 330 23.33 15.87 2.57
N LYS A 331 23.62 15.39 3.78
CA LYS A 331 24.55 14.25 4.00
C LYS A 331 24.00 12.95 3.41
N ASP A 332 22.73 12.67 3.59
CA ASP A 332 22.10 11.46 3.04
C ASP A 332 22.10 11.51 1.51
N LEU A 333 21.70 12.65 0.93
CA LEU A 333 21.72 12.84 -0.50
C LEU A 333 23.14 12.81 -1.09
N GLN A 334 24.13 13.31 -0.37
CA GLN A 334 25.54 13.18 -0.77
C GLN A 334 25.95 11.70 -0.88
N THR A 335 25.44 10.85 0.03
CA THR A 335 25.73 9.41 -0.03
C THR A 335 25.13 8.79 -1.30
N VAL A 336 23.90 9.17 -1.65
CA VAL A 336 23.26 8.74 -2.91
C VAL A 336 24.07 9.19 -4.11
N VAL A 337 24.43 10.47 -4.20
CA VAL A 337 25.22 11.02 -5.32
C VAL A 337 26.58 10.35 -5.46
N ASN A 338 27.26 10.07 -4.36
CA ASN A 338 28.54 9.36 -4.37
C ASN A 338 28.37 7.94 -4.92
N GLN A 339 27.37 7.21 -4.47
CA GLN A 339 27.14 5.82 -4.87
C GLN A 339 26.80 5.70 -6.36
N ILE A 340 25.94 6.57 -6.89
CA ILE A 340 25.59 6.55 -8.33
C ILE A 340 26.76 6.97 -9.22
N SER A 341 27.73 7.67 -8.68
CA SER A 341 28.95 8.11 -9.40
C SER A 341 30.02 7.03 -9.49
N ASN A 342 29.94 5.97 -8.67
CA ASN A 342 30.87 4.85 -8.70
C ASN A 342 30.56 3.94 -9.91
N SER A 343 31.57 3.63 -10.70
CA SER A 343 31.44 3.05 -12.04
C SER A 343 31.33 1.53 -12.12
N SER A 344 31.50 0.79 -11.02
CA SER A 344 31.45 -0.68 -11.05
C SER A 344 30.19 -1.19 -10.39
N LYS A 345 29.18 -1.56 -11.18
CA LYS A 345 27.93 -2.13 -10.72
C LYS A 345 27.64 -3.45 -11.41
N SER A 346 27.01 -4.39 -10.70
CA SER A 346 26.46 -5.58 -11.33
C SER A 346 25.27 -5.19 -12.25
N PRO A 347 24.91 -6.03 -13.21
CA PRO A 347 23.73 -5.76 -14.08
C PRO A 347 22.43 -5.49 -13.29
N PHE A 348 22.28 -6.10 -12.11
CA PHE A 348 21.16 -5.82 -11.21
C PHE A 348 21.17 -4.35 -10.77
N TYR A 349 22.30 -3.87 -10.23
CA TYR A 349 22.42 -2.49 -9.75
C TYR A 349 22.39 -1.47 -10.88
N GLU A 350 22.88 -1.81 -12.08
CA GLU A 350 22.68 -0.97 -13.28
C GLU A 350 21.19 -0.77 -13.57
N THR A 351 20.40 -1.82 -13.42
CA THR A 351 18.96 -1.75 -13.67
C THR A 351 18.24 -0.90 -12.62
N ILE A 352 18.39 -1.19 -11.33
CA ILE A 352 17.64 -0.47 -10.29
C ILE A 352 18.12 0.98 -10.10
N TYR A 353 19.37 1.28 -10.41
CA TYR A 353 19.93 2.63 -10.33
C TYR A 353 19.71 3.45 -11.60
N GLY A 354 19.15 2.86 -12.64
CA GLY A 354 19.02 3.51 -13.95
C GLY A 354 18.35 4.89 -13.90
N SER A 355 17.32 5.07 -13.09
CA SER A 355 16.66 6.37 -12.89
C SER A 355 17.59 7.37 -12.23
N LEU A 356 18.21 6.99 -11.12
CA LEU A 356 19.09 7.88 -10.37
C LEU A 356 20.31 8.30 -11.20
N VAL A 357 20.83 7.38 -12.01
CA VAL A 357 21.96 7.68 -12.91
C VAL A 357 21.55 8.63 -14.02
N ARG A 358 20.37 8.42 -14.61
CA ARG A 358 19.81 9.33 -15.63
C ARG A 358 19.60 10.74 -15.06
N ASP A 359 19.11 10.81 -13.85
CA ASP A 359 18.74 12.04 -13.17
C ASP A 359 19.90 12.63 -12.33
N LYS A 360 21.13 12.17 -12.55
CA LYS A 360 22.31 12.50 -11.73
C LYS A 360 22.53 14.00 -11.59
N ASP A 361 22.44 14.77 -12.68
CA ASP A 361 22.66 16.21 -12.61
C ASP A 361 21.56 16.92 -11.80
N ASN A 362 20.32 16.43 -11.87
CA ASN A 362 19.24 16.94 -11.03
C ASN A 362 19.50 16.64 -9.54
N LEU A 363 20.05 15.47 -9.22
CA LEU A 363 20.42 15.12 -7.84
C LEU A 363 21.60 15.96 -7.33
N ILE A 364 22.58 16.26 -8.18
CA ILE A 364 23.70 17.17 -7.87
C ILE A 364 23.18 18.58 -7.63
N ASP A 365 22.27 19.05 -8.46
CA ASP A 365 21.63 20.36 -8.30
C ASP A 365 20.85 20.44 -6.97
N LEU A 366 20.03 19.43 -6.67
CA LEU A 366 19.32 19.34 -5.40
C LEU A 366 20.28 19.35 -4.20
N LEU A 367 21.36 18.57 -4.28
CA LEU A 367 22.38 18.52 -3.21
C LEU A 367 23.06 19.87 -3.01
N GLY A 368 23.47 20.52 -4.10
CA GLY A 368 24.06 21.86 -4.05
C GLY A 368 23.11 22.88 -3.45
N THR A 369 21.83 22.79 -3.79
CA THR A 369 20.75 23.62 -3.22
C THR A 369 20.54 23.36 -1.73
N LYS A 370 20.56 22.09 -1.30
CA LYS A 370 20.47 21.76 0.14
C LYS A 370 21.63 22.35 0.95
N TYR A 371 22.86 22.24 0.45
CA TYR A 371 24.01 22.88 1.11
C TYR A 371 23.89 24.40 1.15
N LEU A 372 23.31 25.01 0.13
CA LEU A 372 23.06 26.45 0.12
C LEU A 372 22.06 26.84 1.22
N ARG A 373 20.96 26.07 1.37
CA ARG A 373 19.96 26.29 2.44
C ARG A 373 20.55 26.09 3.85
N GLU A 374 21.51 25.20 3.98
CA GLU A 374 22.24 24.97 5.23
C GLU A 374 23.35 26.03 5.47
N ASN A 375 23.46 27.05 4.62
CA ASN A 375 24.53 28.05 4.63
C ASN A 375 25.94 27.45 4.50
N ASN A 376 26.06 26.26 3.90
CA ASN A 376 27.33 25.62 3.59
C ASN A 376 27.79 25.97 2.18
N LEU A 377 28.18 27.22 1.99
CA LEU A 377 28.49 27.79 0.67
C LEU A 377 29.65 27.08 -0.03
N ASN A 378 30.64 26.64 0.74
CA ASN A 378 31.79 25.90 0.18
C ASN A 378 31.38 24.53 -0.38
N ALA A 379 30.58 23.77 0.34
CA ALA A 379 30.07 22.49 -0.13
C ALA A 379 29.12 22.69 -1.33
N SER A 380 28.25 23.68 -1.26
CA SER A 380 27.33 24.03 -2.34
C SER A 380 28.10 24.36 -3.64
N SER A 381 29.09 25.26 -3.57
CA SER A 381 29.91 25.63 -4.73
C SER A 381 30.68 24.43 -5.30
N LYS A 382 31.27 23.58 -4.46
CA LYS A 382 31.95 22.37 -4.90
C LYS A 382 30.97 21.41 -5.60
N THR A 383 29.78 21.26 -5.08
CA THR A 383 28.74 20.38 -5.64
C THR A 383 28.27 20.88 -7.01
N PHE A 384 27.96 22.15 -7.16
CA PHE A 384 27.53 22.70 -8.45
C PHE A 384 28.58 22.61 -9.54
N LYS A 385 29.87 22.58 -9.19
CA LYS A 385 30.95 22.35 -10.15
C LYS A 385 30.92 20.94 -10.78
N LEU A 386 30.23 20.00 -10.18
CA LEU A 386 30.07 18.64 -10.71
C LEU A 386 28.99 18.54 -11.79
N LEU A 387 28.15 19.56 -11.97
CA LEU A 387 27.11 19.59 -13.00
C LEU A 387 27.78 19.62 -14.41
N ASN A 388 27.13 18.94 -15.35
CA ASN A 388 27.55 19.06 -16.77
C ASN A 388 27.34 20.47 -17.25
N ASP A 389 28.17 20.88 -18.22
CA ASP A 389 28.18 22.26 -18.74
C ASP A 389 26.89 22.61 -19.52
N ASP A 390 26.25 21.59 -20.08
CA ASP A 390 24.99 21.68 -20.82
C ASP A 390 23.77 21.34 -19.98
N TYR A 391 23.93 21.20 -18.64
CA TYR A 391 22.81 20.91 -17.74
C TYR A 391 21.82 22.08 -17.70
N TRP A 392 20.56 21.75 -17.97
CA TRP A 392 19.42 22.65 -17.85
C TRP A 392 18.36 22.05 -16.94
N SER A 393 17.77 22.85 -16.09
CA SER A 393 16.76 22.42 -15.12
C SER A 393 15.38 22.15 -15.72
N GLY A 394 15.24 22.09 -17.03
CA GLY A 394 13.95 21.84 -17.71
C GLY A 394 13.30 20.51 -17.43
N PHE A 395 13.99 19.65 -16.68
CA PHE A 395 13.42 18.38 -16.20
C PHE A 395 12.39 18.56 -15.08
N TYR A 396 12.51 19.61 -14.31
CA TYR A 396 11.57 19.94 -13.24
C TYR A 396 10.44 20.81 -13.80
N ASN A 397 9.27 20.21 -14.05
CA ASN A 397 8.07 21.01 -14.29
C ASN A 397 7.78 21.97 -13.13
N GLY A 398 8.29 21.66 -11.93
CA GLY A 398 8.23 22.54 -10.78
C GLY A 398 9.00 23.83 -10.88
N TRP A 399 9.88 23.97 -11.86
CA TRP A 399 10.60 25.22 -12.15
C TRP A 399 9.90 26.07 -13.20
N GLU A 400 8.97 25.48 -13.93
CA GLU A 400 8.13 26.23 -14.86
C GLU A 400 7.14 27.06 -14.06
N ARG A 401 7.21 28.37 -14.22
CA ARG A 401 6.12 29.26 -13.88
C ARG A 401 4.96 29.03 -14.84
N GLY A 402 4.48 27.83 -14.90
CA GLY A 402 3.23 27.53 -15.54
C GLY A 402 2.10 27.97 -14.61
N SER A 403 1.04 28.41 -15.18
CA SER A 403 -0.21 28.87 -14.61
C SER A 403 -0.94 27.86 -13.71
N TYR A 404 -0.28 26.84 -13.23
CA TYR A 404 -0.80 25.81 -12.32
C TYR A 404 -0.17 25.92 -10.94
N ASP A 405 -0.02 27.09 -10.55
CA ASP A 405 -0.38 27.66 -9.27
C ASP A 405 -0.22 26.75 -8.09
N ASP A 406 0.08 27.27 -7.03
CA ASP A 406 -0.19 26.97 -5.61
C ASP A 406 -0.16 25.53 -5.11
N TYR A 407 -0.20 24.50 -5.94
CA TYR A 407 -0.24 23.09 -5.52
C TYR A 407 1.12 22.49 -5.14
N TYR A 408 2.21 23.13 -5.49
CA TYR A 408 3.54 22.58 -5.29
C TYR A 408 4.24 23.31 -4.15
N ALA A 409 4.55 22.61 -3.07
CA ALA A 409 5.30 23.14 -1.92
C ALA A 409 6.65 23.74 -2.33
N PHE A 410 7.24 23.27 -3.37
CA PHE A 410 8.39 23.78 -4.03
C PHE A 410 8.37 25.26 -4.33
N TYR A 411 7.26 25.76 -4.87
CA TYR A 411 7.13 27.14 -5.30
C TYR A 411 7.17 28.13 -4.15
N LYS A 412 6.94 27.68 -2.94
CA LYS A 412 7.06 28.50 -1.75
C LYS A 412 8.49 28.57 -1.24
N ASN A 413 9.39 27.77 -1.83
CA ASN A 413 10.79 27.81 -1.46
C ASN A 413 11.52 28.87 -2.29
N PRO A 414 12.08 29.95 -1.66
CA PRO A 414 12.73 31.03 -2.38
C PRO A 414 13.95 30.58 -3.19
N PHE A 415 14.52 29.42 -2.88
CA PHE A 415 15.68 28.89 -3.62
C PHE A 415 15.29 28.10 -4.87
N TYR A 416 14.04 27.63 -4.96
CA TYR A 416 13.52 26.98 -6.16
C TYR A 416 12.74 27.93 -7.07
N SER A 417 12.16 28.96 -6.51
CA SER A 417 11.47 30.00 -7.27
C SER A 417 12.43 30.91 -8.01
N PHE A 418 13.58 30.37 -8.43
CA PHE A 418 14.45 31.15 -9.28
C PHE A 418 13.76 31.46 -10.59
N LYS A 419 13.10 32.56 -10.56
CA LYS A 419 12.63 33.27 -11.73
C LYS A 419 13.62 33.20 -12.89
N TYR A 420 14.89 33.31 -12.53
CA TYR A 420 16.01 33.25 -13.46
C TYR A 420 16.16 31.91 -14.22
N THR A 421 15.87 30.80 -13.58
CA THR A 421 16.08 29.50 -14.25
C THR A 421 15.16 29.32 -15.43
N ASN A 422 13.88 29.66 -15.27
CA ASN A 422 12.92 29.57 -16.37
C ASN A 422 13.21 30.61 -17.46
N GLU A 423 13.55 31.82 -17.05
CA GLU A 423 13.95 32.85 -18.02
C GLU A 423 15.16 32.43 -18.86
N PHE A 424 16.11 31.72 -18.25
CA PHE A 424 17.29 31.22 -19.00
C PHE A 424 16.97 29.99 -19.84
N ILE A 425 16.10 29.12 -19.39
CA ILE A 425 15.66 27.98 -20.18
C ILE A 425 14.89 28.44 -21.41
N ASP A 426 13.96 29.36 -21.24
CA ASP A 426 13.13 29.91 -22.32
C ASP A 426 13.96 30.68 -23.36
N HIS A 427 15.08 31.19 -22.94
CA HIS A 427 15.96 32.02 -23.77
C HIS A 427 17.37 31.46 -23.92
N LYS A 428 17.58 30.16 -23.69
CA LYS A 428 18.88 29.49 -23.73
C LYS A 428 19.69 29.83 -25.01
N ASP A 429 19.00 29.93 -26.13
CA ASP A 429 19.64 30.23 -27.42
C ASP A 429 20.15 31.67 -27.51
N LYS A 430 19.67 32.54 -26.64
CA LYS A 430 20.08 33.95 -26.57
C LYS A 430 21.18 34.21 -25.55
N PHE A 431 21.12 33.49 -24.40
CA PHE A 431 21.99 33.82 -23.26
C PHE A 431 23.20 32.91 -23.12
N LEU A 432 23.22 31.74 -23.74
CA LEU A 432 24.32 30.77 -23.63
C LEU A 432 24.77 30.48 -22.20
N VAL A 433 23.85 30.61 -21.21
CA VAL A 433 24.12 30.48 -19.78
C VAL A 433 23.36 29.28 -19.26
N ASN A 434 24.10 28.33 -18.73
CA ASN A 434 23.48 27.17 -18.08
C ASN A 434 23.23 27.38 -16.57
N LYS A 435 22.44 26.51 -15.97
CA LYS A 435 22.08 26.61 -14.56
C LYS A 435 23.30 26.57 -13.64
N LYS A 436 24.31 25.76 -13.95
CA LYS A 436 25.57 25.68 -13.19
C LYS A 436 26.23 27.05 -13.08
N SER A 437 26.31 27.79 -14.15
CA SER A 437 26.87 29.14 -14.16
C SER A 437 26.04 30.11 -13.33
N VAL A 438 24.73 30.05 -13.44
CA VAL A 438 23.82 30.91 -12.67
C VAL A 438 23.92 30.64 -11.14
N LEU A 439 23.90 29.38 -10.75
CA LEU A 439 24.01 28.99 -9.34
C LEU A 439 25.37 29.35 -8.73
N ASN A 440 26.45 29.11 -9.47
CA ASN A 440 27.79 29.52 -9.03
C ASN A 440 27.93 31.05 -8.91
N HIS A 441 27.27 31.80 -9.78
CA HIS A 441 27.22 33.26 -9.72
C HIS A 441 26.50 33.73 -8.45
N ILE A 442 25.32 33.15 -8.15
CA ILE A 442 24.56 33.44 -6.94
C ILE A 442 25.41 33.17 -5.71
N ILE A 443 26.07 32.03 -5.61
CA ILE A 443 26.92 31.67 -4.46
C ILE A 443 28.05 32.65 -4.29
N LYS A 444 28.67 33.09 -5.40
CA LYS A 444 29.77 34.07 -5.37
C LYS A 444 29.33 35.42 -4.76
N TYR A 445 28.08 35.80 -4.95
CA TYR A 445 27.56 37.08 -4.44
C TYR A 445 26.80 36.95 -3.14
N ALA A 446 26.54 35.73 -2.62
CA ALA A 446 25.96 35.49 -1.30
C ALA A 446 26.96 35.59 -0.16
N ASN A 447 28.27 35.68 -0.46
CA ASN A 447 29.36 35.95 0.48
C ASN A 447 29.70 37.44 0.48
#